data_82f7ed610abd34e4ae7c1192a6ba82ff
#
_entry.id   82f7ed610abd34e4ae7c1192a6ba82ff
#
_cell.length_a   1.000
_cell.length_b   1.000
_cell.length_c   1.000
_cell.angle_alpha   90.00
_cell.angle_beta   90.00
_cell.angle_gamma   90.00
#
_symmetry.space_group_name_H-M   'P 1'
#
loop_
_entity.id
_entity.type
_entity.pdbx_description
1 polymer ?
#
loop_
_entity_poly.entity_id
_entity_poly.type
_entity_poly.pdbx_seq_one_letter_code
_entity_poly.pdbx_strand_id
1 'polypeptide(L)'
;PKTFPPPTTPAAPPPTTPSTQQPGPSTVPAPVVPPTPLAGRTFTAPTGIVFHAVRPERVVDFETVVGYLQSAFEKSTDPQVRAQAKGWRVFKATEPGPNGTVLYAFLLDPTVPGADYALGPILSDAYPDQIEQIWKLYQGALAGAGSQTLLNLTPVQPPPLPTSGTAPTATQPSGTPAQPSTPPAQPGTPQ
;
A
#
# COMPACT_ATOMS: atom_id res chain seq x y z
N PRO A 1 72.50 -5.36 -51.22
CA PRO A 1 71.56 -6.41 -50.94
C PRO A 1 71.12 -6.32 -49.49
N LYS A 2 69.84 -6.00 -49.29
CA LYS A 2 69.19 -5.97 -47.95
C LYS A 2 68.47 -7.31 -47.76
N THR A 3 69.04 -8.15 -46.87
CA THR A 3 68.47 -9.43 -46.51
C THR A 3 67.32 -9.20 -45.53
N PHE A 4 66.12 -9.62 -45.87
CA PHE A 4 64.93 -9.62 -45.00
C PHE A 4 64.96 -10.91 -44.14
N PRO A 5 64.70 -10.83 -42.83
CA PRO A 5 64.48 -12.00 -41.99
C PRO A 5 63.15 -12.71 -42.32
N PRO A 6 63.06 -14.04 -42.12
CA PRO A 6 61.85 -14.81 -42.41
C PRO A 6 60.76 -14.52 -41.41
N PRO A 7 59.46 -14.68 -41.82
CA PRO A 7 58.32 -14.43 -40.94
C PRO A 7 58.23 -15.49 -39.84
N THR A 8 58.10 -15.03 -38.59
CA THR A 8 57.89 -15.87 -37.42
C THR A 8 56.44 -16.33 -37.37
N THR A 9 56.21 -17.63 -37.41
CA THR A 9 54.92 -18.26 -37.26
C THR A 9 54.42 -18.08 -35.82
N PRO A 10 53.18 -17.63 -35.57
CA PRO A 10 52.63 -17.57 -34.23
C PRO A 10 52.35 -18.97 -33.69
N ALA A 11 52.83 -19.25 -32.48
CA ALA A 11 52.57 -20.50 -31.76
C ALA A 11 51.08 -20.60 -31.40
N ALA A 12 50.53 -21.81 -31.61
CA ALA A 12 49.16 -22.15 -31.24
C ALA A 12 48.97 -22.08 -29.72
N PRO A 13 47.82 -21.61 -29.24
CA PRO A 13 47.52 -21.61 -27.80
C PRO A 13 47.29 -23.04 -27.28
N PRO A 14 47.59 -23.31 -25.99
CA PRO A 14 47.41 -24.63 -25.41
C PRO A 14 45.92 -24.98 -25.27
N PRO A 15 45.57 -26.27 -25.28
CA PRO A 15 44.19 -26.70 -25.15
C PRO A 15 43.67 -26.40 -23.73
N THR A 16 42.57 -25.62 -23.67
CA THR A 16 41.84 -25.38 -22.44
C THR A 16 41.02 -26.64 -22.07
N THR A 17 41.34 -27.25 -20.94
CA THR A 17 40.53 -28.28 -20.30
C THR A 17 39.12 -27.72 -19.94
N PRO A 18 38.04 -28.46 -20.19
CA PRO A 18 36.72 -28.04 -19.77
C PRO A 18 36.62 -28.13 -18.24
N SER A 19 36.53 -26.98 -17.58
CA SER A 19 36.11 -26.89 -16.19
C SER A 19 34.64 -27.34 -16.09
N THR A 20 34.42 -28.43 -15.39
CA THR A 20 33.10 -28.88 -14.96
C THR A 20 32.56 -27.85 -13.97
N GLN A 21 31.72 -26.91 -14.45
CA GLN A 21 30.97 -26.02 -13.59
C GLN A 21 29.87 -26.83 -12.91
N GLN A 22 30.02 -26.97 -11.61
CA GLN A 22 28.96 -27.45 -10.70
C GLN A 22 27.76 -26.49 -10.80
N PRO A 23 26.51 -26.99 -10.98
CA PRO A 23 25.33 -26.10 -10.99
C PRO A 23 25.17 -25.50 -9.59
N GLY A 24 25.44 -24.23 -9.46
CA GLY A 24 25.01 -23.41 -8.32
C GLY A 24 23.48 -23.26 -8.35
N PRO A 25 22.84 -23.00 -7.20
CA PRO A 25 21.40 -22.83 -7.15
C PRO A 25 20.99 -21.70 -8.10
N SER A 26 20.21 -22.05 -9.11
CA SER A 26 19.61 -21.08 -10.04
C SER A 26 18.66 -20.20 -9.25
N THR A 27 19.14 -19.02 -8.83
CA THR A 27 18.28 -17.92 -8.43
C THR A 27 17.59 -17.43 -9.70
N VAL A 28 16.41 -17.97 -9.98
CA VAL A 28 15.53 -17.45 -11.03
C VAL A 28 15.25 -15.98 -10.65
N PRO A 29 15.67 -14.98 -11.47
CA PRO A 29 15.26 -13.62 -11.21
C PRO A 29 13.72 -13.60 -11.30
N ALA A 30 13.07 -13.13 -10.23
CA ALA A 30 11.64 -12.88 -10.30
C ALA A 30 11.37 -12.01 -11.54
N PRO A 31 10.32 -12.31 -12.34
CA PRO A 31 10.00 -11.49 -13.49
C PRO A 31 9.77 -10.05 -13.01
N VAL A 32 10.66 -9.16 -13.40
CA VAL A 32 10.45 -7.72 -13.25
C VAL A 32 9.32 -7.40 -14.21
N VAL A 33 8.09 -7.42 -13.70
CA VAL A 33 6.93 -6.92 -14.44
C VAL A 33 7.18 -5.42 -14.58
N PRO A 34 7.41 -4.89 -15.80
CA PRO A 34 7.50 -3.45 -15.96
C PRO A 34 6.16 -2.86 -15.49
N PRO A 35 6.16 -1.73 -14.76
CA PRO A 35 4.93 -1.08 -14.39
C PRO A 35 4.22 -0.68 -15.69
N THR A 36 3.18 -1.42 -16.03
CA THR A 36 2.33 -1.12 -17.19
C THR A 36 1.57 0.15 -16.82
N PRO A 37 1.79 1.29 -17.49
CA PRO A 37 1.18 2.58 -17.11
C PRO A 37 -0.34 2.62 -17.24
N LEU A 38 -0.93 1.57 -17.75
CA LEU A 38 -2.36 1.46 -18.10
C LEU A 38 -3.05 0.23 -17.48
N ALA A 39 -2.42 -0.44 -16.51
CA ALA A 39 -3.13 -1.47 -15.77
C ALA A 39 -4.30 -0.80 -15.04
N GLY A 40 -5.51 -1.25 -15.33
CA GLY A 40 -6.74 -0.79 -14.69
C GLY A 40 -6.59 -0.77 -13.16
N ARG A 41 -6.97 0.32 -12.53
CA ARG A 41 -6.89 0.49 -11.07
C ARG A 41 -8.24 0.14 -10.46
N THR A 42 -8.48 -1.14 -10.27
CA THR A 42 -9.72 -1.63 -9.65
C THR A 42 -9.51 -1.89 -8.16
N PHE A 43 -10.56 -1.63 -7.38
CA PHE A 43 -10.59 -1.93 -5.96
C PHE A 43 -11.51 -3.11 -5.70
N THR A 44 -11.10 -3.96 -4.76
CA THR A 44 -11.87 -5.13 -4.32
C THR A 44 -12.53 -4.93 -2.96
N ALA A 45 -12.10 -3.90 -2.21
CA ALA A 45 -12.68 -3.51 -0.93
C ALA A 45 -13.64 -2.31 -1.09
N PRO A 46 -14.55 -2.09 -0.14
CA PRO A 46 -15.51 -0.97 -0.17
C PRO A 46 -14.83 0.40 -0.09
N THR A 47 -13.60 0.47 0.39
CA THR A 47 -12.81 1.69 0.47
C THR A 47 -11.44 1.46 -0.13
N GLY A 48 -10.97 2.41 -0.91
CA GLY A 48 -9.65 2.39 -1.52
C GLY A 48 -8.86 3.66 -1.23
N ILE A 49 -7.55 3.57 -1.32
CA ILE A 49 -6.68 4.75 -1.25
C ILE A 49 -5.54 4.61 -2.26
N VAL A 50 -5.23 5.70 -2.94
CA VAL A 50 -4.05 5.79 -3.79
C VAL A 50 -3.18 6.92 -3.27
N PHE A 51 -1.98 6.58 -2.83
CA PHE A 51 -0.96 7.57 -2.49
C PHE A 51 -0.16 7.97 -3.71
N HIS A 52 0.17 9.25 -3.78
CA HIS A 52 1.03 9.83 -4.80
C HIS A 52 2.14 10.59 -4.11
N ALA A 53 3.40 10.21 -4.37
CA ALA A 53 4.57 10.97 -3.96
C ALA A 53 4.92 11.95 -5.09
N VAL A 54 4.79 13.24 -4.83
CA VAL A 54 4.95 14.34 -5.77
C VAL A 54 6.23 15.11 -5.46
N ARG A 55 6.96 15.53 -6.48
CA ARG A 55 8.13 16.38 -6.33
C ARG A 55 7.72 17.75 -5.78
N PRO A 56 8.42 18.30 -4.78
CA PRO A 56 8.05 19.58 -4.17
C PRO A 56 7.94 20.74 -5.19
N GLU A 57 8.84 20.77 -6.17
CA GLU A 57 8.90 21.77 -7.24
C GLU A 57 7.82 21.62 -8.31
N ARG A 58 7.06 20.49 -8.27
CA ARG A 58 6.00 20.16 -9.23
C ARG A 58 4.61 20.05 -8.60
N VAL A 59 4.46 20.54 -7.39
CA VAL A 59 3.17 20.54 -6.67
C VAL A 59 2.07 21.25 -7.47
N VAL A 60 2.37 22.39 -8.05
CA VAL A 60 1.40 23.17 -8.85
C VAL A 60 0.95 22.39 -10.08
N ASP A 61 1.87 21.70 -10.75
CA ASP A 61 1.53 20.85 -11.91
C ASP A 61 0.58 19.72 -11.52
N PHE A 62 0.86 19.06 -10.38
CA PHE A 62 0.01 18.00 -9.86
C PHE A 62 -1.38 18.50 -9.46
N GLU A 63 -1.45 19.60 -8.74
CA GLU A 63 -2.71 20.22 -8.32
C GLU A 63 -3.53 20.71 -9.53
N THR A 64 -2.87 21.15 -10.61
CA THR A 64 -3.52 21.44 -11.88
C THR A 64 -4.17 20.20 -12.48
N VAL A 65 -3.49 19.06 -12.46
CA VAL A 65 -4.09 17.79 -12.93
C VAL A 65 -5.27 17.36 -12.05
N VAL A 66 -5.20 17.57 -10.73
CA VAL A 66 -6.34 17.34 -9.84
C VAL A 66 -7.52 18.23 -10.21
N GLY A 67 -7.28 19.50 -10.57
CA GLY A 67 -8.32 20.41 -11.07
C GLY A 67 -8.96 19.93 -12.37
N TYR A 68 -8.17 19.43 -13.32
CA TYR A 68 -8.68 18.79 -14.53
C TYR A 68 -9.54 17.56 -14.21
N LEU A 69 -9.12 16.74 -13.26
CA LEU A 69 -9.87 15.56 -12.83
C LEU A 69 -11.23 15.94 -12.23
N GLN A 70 -11.29 16.94 -11.35
CA GLN A 70 -12.55 17.44 -10.77
C GLN A 70 -13.49 17.95 -11.86
N SER A 71 -13.00 18.75 -12.79
CA SER A 71 -13.78 19.22 -13.93
C SER A 71 -14.20 18.08 -14.87
N ALA A 72 -13.39 17.03 -15.02
CA ALA A 72 -13.76 15.84 -15.80
C ALA A 72 -14.95 15.12 -15.16
N PHE A 73 -14.97 14.98 -13.85
CA PHE A 73 -16.10 14.41 -13.11
C PHE A 73 -17.40 15.21 -13.29
N GLU A 74 -17.29 16.55 -13.26
CA GLU A 74 -18.45 17.44 -13.46
C GLU A 74 -19.02 17.35 -14.88
N LYS A 75 -18.15 17.21 -15.87
CA LYS A 75 -18.53 17.14 -17.29
C LYS A 75 -18.99 15.75 -17.73
N SER A 76 -18.59 14.70 -17.02
CA SER A 76 -18.87 13.33 -17.45
C SER A 76 -20.35 13.02 -17.49
N THR A 77 -20.78 12.43 -18.58
CA THR A 77 -22.13 11.86 -18.77
C THR A 77 -22.18 10.38 -18.42
N ASP A 78 -21.00 9.74 -18.25
CA ASP A 78 -20.90 8.33 -17.87
C ASP A 78 -21.41 8.12 -16.44
N PRO A 79 -22.44 7.30 -16.22
CA PRO A 79 -22.98 7.04 -14.89
C PRO A 79 -21.95 6.37 -13.96
N GLN A 80 -21.02 5.58 -14.49
CA GLN A 80 -19.97 4.94 -13.69
C GLN A 80 -18.96 5.97 -13.19
N VAL A 81 -18.48 6.86 -14.04
CA VAL A 81 -17.58 7.96 -13.67
C VAL A 81 -18.22 8.89 -12.65
N ARG A 82 -19.52 9.20 -12.83
CA ARG A 82 -20.30 10.00 -11.86
C ARG A 82 -20.46 9.30 -10.51
N ALA A 83 -20.61 7.97 -10.52
CA ALA A 83 -20.65 7.19 -9.28
C ALA A 83 -19.29 7.20 -8.57
N GLN A 84 -18.18 7.03 -9.31
CA GLN A 84 -16.83 7.13 -8.77
C GLN A 84 -16.55 8.51 -8.15
N ALA A 85 -16.98 9.59 -8.82
CA ALA A 85 -16.78 10.96 -8.36
C ALA A 85 -17.37 11.22 -6.97
N LYS A 86 -18.48 10.57 -6.62
CA LYS A 86 -19.15 10.73 -5.31
C LYS A 86 -18.28 10.25 -4.15
N GLY A 87 -17.51 9.20 -4.36
CA GLY A 87 -16.61 8.64 -3.36
C GLY A 87 -15.18 9.20 -3.40
N TRP A 88 -14.84 10.00 -4.41
CA TRP A 88 -13.47 10.46 -4.63
C TRP A 88 -13.14 11.73 -3.87
N ARG A 89 -12.14 11.67 -3.00
CA ARG A 89 -11.62 12.83 -2.24
C ARG A 89 -10.11 12.86 -2.33
N VAL A 90 -9.56 14.07 -2.46
CA VAL A 90 -8.12 14.28 -2.55
C VAL A 90 -7.64 15.02 -1.32
N PHE A 91 -6.60 14.51 -0.69
CA PHE A 91 -5.94 15.10 0.47
C PHE A 91 -4.47 15.33 0.16
N LYS A 92 -3.92 16.41 0.69
CA LYS A 92 -2.50 16.73 0.70
C LYS A 92 -1.98 16.57 2.12
N ALA A 93 -0.91 15.80 2.30
CA ALA A 93 -0.27 15.70 3.60
C ALA A 93 0.37 17.03 4.00
N THR A 94 0.34 17.35 5.28
CA THR A 94 0.99 18.52 5.87
C THR A 94 2.46 18.25 6.15
N GLU A 95 2.80 16.99 6.43
CA GLU A 95 4.16 16.53 6.67
C GLU A 95 4.84 16.09 5.37
N PRO A 96 6.15 16.31 5.23
CA PRO A 96 6.90 15.81 4.08
C PRO A 96 6.91 14.29 4.04
N GLY A 97 6.75 13.74 2.86
CA GLY A 97 6.89 12.31 2.59
C GLY A 97 8.36 11.87 2.50
N PRO A 98 8.59 10.58 2.17
CA PRO A 98 9.92 10.04 1.96
C PRO A 98 10.73 10.88 0.96
N ASN A 99 12.01 11.09 1.24
CA ASN A 99 12.91 11.89 0.40
C ASN A 99 12.44 13.34 0.16
N GLY A 100 11.67 13.92 1.07
CA GLY A 100 11.18 15.29 0.96
C GLY A 100 10.06 15.49 -0.06
N THR A 101 9.42 14.43 -0.52
CA THR A 101 8.26 14.51 -1.42
C THR A 101 7.03 15.08 -0.70
N VAL A 102 6.10 15.59 -1.47
CA VAL A 102 4.75 15.94 -0.98
C VAL A 102 3.82 14.77 -1.27
N LEU A 103 3.15 14.27 -0.22
CA LEU A 103 2.22 13.16 -0.37
C LEU A 103 0.79 13.66 -0.64
N TYR A 104 0.15 13.05 -1.62
CA TYR A 104 -1.28 13.17 -1.85
C TYR A 104 -1.95 11.82 -1.66
N ALA A 105 -3.12 11.83 -1.05
CA ALA A 105 -3.95 10.66 -0.86
C ALA A 105 -5.27 10.85 -1.60
N PHE A 106 -5.55 9.99 -2.56
CA PHE A 106 -6.84 9.88 -3.21
C PHE A 106 -7.64 8.83 -2.45
N LEU A 107 -8.56 9.28 -1.63
CA LEU A 107 -9.49 8.44 -0.89
C LEU A 107 -10.72 8.17 -1.76
N LEU A 108 -11.09 6.91 -1.86
CA LEU A 108 -12.19 6.39 -2.67
C LEU A 108 -13.15 5.66 -1.72
N ASP A 109 -14.21 6.33 -1.31
CA ASP A 109 -15.15 5.83 -0.30
C ASP A 109 -16.57 6.37 -0.54
N PRO A 110 -17.53 5.48 -0.95
CA PRO A 110 -17.30 4.08 -1.33
C PRO A 110 -16.61 3.93 -2.68
N THR A 111 -15.93 2.79 -2.89
CA THR A 111 -15.49 2.36 -4.22
C THR A 111 -16.67 1.81 -5.01
N VAL A 112 -16.61 1.95 -6.34
CA VAL A 112 -17.58 1.35 -7.26
C VAL A 112 -17.00 0.00 -7.72
N PRO A 113 -17.67 -1.13 -7.46
CA PRO A 113 -17.15 -2.44 -7.85
C PRO A 113 -16.89 -2.54 -9.35
N GLY A 114 -15.71 -3.05 -9.71
CA GLY A 114 -15.31 -3.26 -11.11
C GLY A 114 -14.99 -1.98 -11.89
N ALA A 115 -15.10 -0.80 -11.29
CA ALA A 115 -14.73 0.45 -11.93
C ALA A 115 -13.20 0.60 -12.01
N ASP A 116 -12.73 1.15 -13.13
CA ASP A 116 -11.33 1.53 -13.28
C ASP A 116 -11.10 2.96 -12.77
N TYR A 117 -10.21 3.10 -11.81
CA TYR A 117 -9.82 4.38 -11.19
C TYR A 117 -8.53 4.96 -11.80
N ALA A 118 -8.13 4.49 -12.98
CA ALA A 118 -7.03 5.10 -13.71
C ALA A 118 -7.43 6.51 -14.19
N LEU A 119 -6.54 7.48 -13.99
CA LEU A 119 -6.80 8.87 -14.38
C LEU A 119 -6.86 9.06 -15.90
N GLY A 120 -6.06 8.25 -16.64
CA GLY A 120 -5.93 8.38 -18.07
C GLY A 120 -7.26 8.29 -18.84
N PRO A 121 -8.05 7.23 -18.68
CA PRO A 121 -9.36 7.10 -19.32
C PRO A 121 -10.32 8.25 -19.00
N ILE A 122 -10.42 8.63 -17.72
CA ILE A 122 -11.31 9.71 -17.27
C ILE A 122 -10.91 11.05 -17.87
N LEU A 123 -9.62 11.36 -17.91
CA LEU A 123 -9.11 12.61 -18.46
C LEU A 123 -9.17 12.63 -19.99
N SER A 124 -8.91 11.50 -20.67
CA SER A 124 -8.97 11.43 -22.12
C SER A 124 -10.39 11.59 -22.67
N ASP A 125 -11.38 11.09 -21.94
CA ASP A 125 -12.79 11.27 -22.31
C ASP A 125 -13.20 12.75 -22.20
N ALA A 126 -12.79 13.42 -21.13
CA ALA A 126 -13.16 14.81 -20.86
C ALA A 126 -12.33 15.83 -21.68
N TYR A 127 -11.09 15.48 -22.03
CA TYR A 127 -10.11 16.39 -22.64
C TYR A 127 -9.28 15.70 -23.76
N PRO A 128 -9.92 15.19 -24.82
CA PRO A 128 -9.21 14.42 -25.87
C PRO A 128 -8.07 15.21 -26.54
N ASP A 129 -8.25 16.51 -26.73
CA ASP A 129 -7.25 17.37 -27.40
C ASP A 129 -6.11 17.81 -26.47
N GLN A 130 -6.24 17.68 -25.15
CA GLN A 130 -5.29 18.16 -24.15
C GLN A 130 -4.65 17.02 -23.35
N ILE A 131 -5.08 15.79 -23.58
CA ILE A 131 -4.67 14.65 -22.75
C ILE A 131 -3.15 14.46 -22.70
N GLU A 132 -2.44 14.65 -23.79
CA GLU A 132 -0.99 14.51 -23.83
C GLU A 132 -0.30 15.54 -22.91
N GLN A 133 -0.78 16.79 -22.92
CA GLN A 133 -0.24 17.85 -22.06
C GLN A 133 -0.54 17.57 -20.60
N ILE A 134 -1.78 17.20 -20.27
CA ILE A 134 -2.20 16.87 -18.91
C ILE A 134 -1.38 15.68 -18.41
N TRP A 135 -1.19 14.66 -19.24
CA TRP A 135 -0.42 13.47 -18.88
C TRP A 135 1.06 13.78 -18.65
N LYS A 136 1.64 14.69 -19.44
CA LYS A 136 3.01 15.16 -19.26
C LYS A 136 3.19 15.91 -17.93
N LEU A 137 2.23 16.75 -17.53
CA LEU A 137 2.21 17.41 -16.23
C LEU A 137 2.15 16.37 -15.10
N TYR A 138 1.24 15.41 -15.20
CA TYR A 138 1.07 14.37 -14.21
C TYR A 138 2.33 13.52 -14.02
N GLN A 139 2.87 12.96 -15.10
CA GLN A 139 4.09 12.15 -15.04
C GLN A 139 5.30 12.95 -14.55
N GLY A 140 5.42 14.20 -15.00
CA GLY A 140 6.50 15.10 -14.58
C GLY A 140 6.43 15.48 -13.12
N ALA A 141 5.24 15.47 -12.52
CA ALA A 141 5.05 15.78 -11.11
C ALA A 141 5.39 14.61 -10.18
N LEU A 142 5.26 13.37 -10.63
CA LEU A 142 5.53 12.20 -9.81
C LEU A 142 7.03 12.05 -9.51
N ALA A 143 7.35 11.58 -8.31
CA ALA A 143 8.74 11.46 -7.84
C ALA A 143 9.53 10.30 -8.48
N GLY A 144 8.94 9.56 -9.42
CA GLY A 144 9.57 8.47 -10.16
C GLY A 144 8.82 7.15 -10.07
N ALA A 145 9.48 6.07 -10.45
CA ALA A 145 8.91 4.73 -10.36
C ALA A 145 8.58 4.38 -8.90
N GLY A 146 7.39 3.82 -8.67
CA GLY A 146 6.91 3.50 -7.31
C GLY A 146 6.36 4.69 -6.52
N SER A 147 6.23 5.88 -7.13
CA SER A 147 5.63 7.05 -6.48
C SER A 147 4.12 6.92 -6.23
N GLN A 148 3.53 5.82 -6.64
CA GLN A 148 2.13 5.52 -6.44
C GLN A 148 1.96 4.20 -5.69
N THR A 149 1.12 4.21 -4.66
CA THR A 149 0.78 3.03 -3.88
C THR A 149 -0.74 2.93 -3.77
N LEU A 150 -1.29 1.78 -4.16
CA LEU A 150 -2.71 1.50 -4.09
C LEU A 150 -2.98 0.53 -2.94
N LEU A 151 -3.95 0.85 -2.09
CA LEU A 151 -4.36 0.03 -0.96
C LEU A 151 -5.86 -0.17 -0.97
N ASN A 152 -6.29 -1.41 -0.71
CA ASN A 152 -7.65 -1.74 -0.37
C ASN A 152 -7.83 -1.65 1.15
N LEU A 153 -8.86 -0.97 1.61
CA LEU A 153 -9.13 -0.73 3.03
C LEU A 153 -10.42 -1.42 3.43
N THR A 154 -10.38 -2.14 4.55
CA THR A 154 -11.56 -2.77 5.15
C THR A 154 -11.78 -2.16 6.53
N PRO A 155 -13.03 -1.80 6.89
CA PRO A 155 -13.33 -1.31 8.22
C PRO A 155 -12.94 -2.33 9.30
N VAL A 156 -12.27 -1.86 10.34
CA VAL A 156 -11.99 -2.68 11.51
C VAL A 156 -13.25 -2.77 12.37
N GLN A 157 -13.69 -3.99 12.64
CA GLN A 157 -14.75 -4.24 13.62
C GLN A 157 -14.08 -4.66 14.94
N PRO A 158 -14.01 -3.76 15.93
CA PRO A 158 -13.44 -4.13 17.22
C PRO A 158 -14.33 -5.20 17.88
N PRO A 159 -13.74 -6.13 18.63
CA PRO A 159 -14.51 -7.08 19.42
C PRO A 159 -15.38 -6.30 20.44
N PRO A 160 -16.53 -6.85 20.84
CA PRO A 160 -17.34 -6.22 21.87
C PRO A 160 -16.53 -6.09 23.14
N LEU A 161 -16.55 -4.89 23.74
CA LEU A 161 -15.91 -4.68 25.02
C LEU A 161 -16.54 -5.60 26.06
N PRO A 162 -15.75 -6.19 27.00
CA PRO A 162 -16.32 -6.94 28.10
C PRO A 162 -17.25 -5.99 28.87
N THR A 163 -18.53 -6.30 28.85
CA THR A 163 -19.52 -5.58 29.65
C THR A 163 -19.12 -5.78 31.11
N SER A 164 -18.74 -4.70 31.80
CA SER A 164 -18.51 -4.72 33.24
C SER A 164 -19.83 -5.09 33.93
N GLY A 165 -20.08 -6.39 34.14
CA GLY A 165 -21.36 -6.83 34.69
C GLY A 165 -21.50 -8.32 34.95
N THR A 166 -20.52 -9.14 34.62
CA THR A 166 -20.51 -10.53 35.09
C THR A 166 -19.18 -10.77 35.80
N ALA A 167 -19.15 -10.42 37.07
CA ALA A 167 -18.15 -10.98 37.94
C ALA A 167 -18.27 -12.50 37.86
N PRO A 168 -17.17 -13.24 37.62
CA PRO A 168 -17.22 -14.70 37.69
C PRO A 168 -17.75 -15.05 39.07
N THR A 169 -18.91 -15.69 39.13
CA THR A 169 -19.43 -16.31 40.35
C THR A 169 -18.31 -17.23 40.86
N ALA A 170 -17.58 -16.77 41.89
CA ALA A 170 -16.66 -17.61 42.57
C ALA A 170 -17.46 -18.79 43.08
N THR A 171 -17.20 -19.96 42.57
CA THR A 171 -17.67 -21.23 43.10
C THR A 171 -17.15 -21.32 44.52
N GLN A 172 -17.98 -20.99 45.48
CA GLN A 172 -17.70 -21.13 46.90
C GLN A 172 -17.57 -22.63 47.17
N PRO A 173 -16.43 -23.13 47.66
CA PRO A 173 -16.36 -24.51 48.06
C PRO A 173 -17.29 -24.66 49.29
N SER A 174 -18.22 -25.61 49.20
CA SER A 174 -19.07 -26.06 50.28
C SER A 174 -18.21 -26.57 51.45
N GLY A 175 -17.80 -25.66 52.33
CA GLY A 175 -17.21 -25.99 53.58
C GLY A 175 -18.35 -26.22 54.60
N THR A 176 -18.41 -27.43 55.12
CA THR A 176 -19.24 -27.87 56.24
C THR A 176 -19.21 -26.86 57.40
N PRO A 177 -20.37 -26.46 57.98
CA PRO A 177 -20.38 -25.58 59.14
C PRO A 177 -19.76 -26.29 60.36
N ALA A 178 -18.62 -25.78 60.85
CA ALA A 178 -18.08 -26.21 62.11
C ALA A 178 -19.02 -25.72 63.23
N GLN A 179 -19.45 -26.66 64.04
CA GLN A 179 -20.29 -26.50 65.24
C GLN A 179 -19.57 -25.57 66.29
N PRO A 180 -20.24 -24.59 66.89
CA PRO A 180 -19.62 -23.74 67.88
C PRO A 180 -19.38 -24.53 69.14
N SER A 181 -18.13 -24.59 69.55
CA SER A 181 -17.67 -25.15 70.88
C SER A 181 -18.11 -24.21 72.01
N THR A 182 -18.86 -24.75 72.93
CA THR A 182 -19.32 -24.13 74.17
C THR A 182 -18.11 -23.79 75.04
N PRO A 183 -17.98 -22.57 75.58
CA PRO A 183 -16.91 -22.26 76.52
C PRO A 183 -17.17 -22.88 77.96
N PRO A 184 -16.15 -23.33 78.62
CA PRO A 184 -16.31 -23.89 79.98
C PRO A 184 -16.61 -22.80 80.99
N ALA A 185 -17.51 -23.16 81.93
CA ALA A 185 -17.94 -22.33 83.00
C ALA A 185 -16.76 -22.01 83.99
N GLN A 186 -16.63 -20.72 84.34
CA GLN A 186 -15.75 -20.30 85.43
C GLN A 186 -16.37 -20.59 86.78
N PRO A 187 -15.60 -21.12 87.70
CA PRO A 187 -16.05 -21.27 89.10
C PRO A 187 -16.06 -19.91 89.85
N GLY A 188 -17.14 -19.70 90.57
CA GLY A 188 -17.34 -18.52 91.39
C GLY A 188 -16.37 -18.44 92.58
N THR A 189 -16.03 -17.20 92.91
CA THR A 189 -15.30 -16.85 94.13
C THR A 189 -16.29 -16.27 95.11
N PRO A 190 -16.29 -16.72 96.34
CA PRO A 190 -17.18 -16.18 97.37
C PRO A 190 -16.59 -14.92 98.07
N GLN A 191 -17.45 -14.08 98.54
CA GLN A 191 -17.55 -12.94 99.42
C GLN A 191 -17.90 -11.64 98.75
#